data_29112e78d6deab1b800e61da8e870284
#
_entry.id   29112e78d6deab1b800e61da8e870284
#
_cell.length_a   1.000
_cell.length_b   1.000
_cell.length_c   1.000
_cell.angle_alpha   90.00
_cell.angle_beta   90.00
_cell.angle_gamma   90.00
#
_symmetry.space_group_name_H-M   'P 1'
#
loop_
_entity.id
_entity.type
_entity.pdbx_description
1 polymer ?
#
loop_
_entity_poly.entity_id
_entity_poly.type
_entity_poly.pdbx_seq_one_letter_code
_entity_poly.pdbx_strand_id
1 'polypeptide(L)'
;MSDATPSEGWSRSPQEQRRYDFSWGVVIAVVGLVLLVTSFMVQNPVPLTVRGAIVIFIAVGIAVTMGLLRVQNAQDFYGGMSLILLALTAFVASNDLPGMRGFAFGPGTAPRLFALVLGVMSLLVVVGGVTTRGPQVSGFKMRSFIFIIASILVFAATIRTLGLVVASFACIVVCAAADAEVKWRETVIWAAILTAFCALLFPYGLNLPFQLWPRF
;
A
#
# COMPACT_ATOMS: atom_id res chain seq x y z
N MET A 1 -40.31 23.34 -6.16
CA MET A 1 -39.50 22.41 -5.37
C MET A 1 -38.57 21.74 -6.35
N SER A 2 -37.35 22.26 -6.50
CA SER A 2 -36.36 21.77 -7.44
C SER A 2 -35.50 20.72 -6.71
N ASP A 3 -35.58 19.48 -7.16
CA ASP A 3 -34.69 18.38 -6.76
C ASP A 3 -33.28 18.73 -7.23
N ALA A 4 -32.55 19.41 -6.39
CA ALA A 4 -31.09 19.50 -6.52
C ALA A 4 -30.51 18.18 -6.02
N THR A 5 -30.09 17.32 -6.95
CA THR A 5 -29.36 16.11 -6.63
C THR A 5 -28.03 16.47 -5.95
N PRO A 6 -27.66 15.83 -4.82
CA PRO A 6 -26.48 16.19 -4.02
C PRO A 6 -25.13 15.91 -4.70
N SER A 7 -25.09 15.52 -5.97
CA SER A 7 -23.90 15.04 -6.67
C SER A 7 -23.11 16.11 -7.46
N GLU A 8 -23.60 17.32 -7.59
CA GLU A 8 -22.95 18.33 -8.46
C GLU A 8 -21.88 19.21 -7.79
N GLY A 9 -21.74 19.15 -6.47
CA GLY A 9 -20.84 20.06 -5.72
C GLY A 9 -19.36 19.68 -5.69
N TRP A 10 -18.94 18.51 -6.19
CA TRP A 10 -17.58 17.96 -5.98
C TRP A 10 -16.83 17.56 -7.26
N SER A 11 -17.34 17.88 -8.43
CA SER A 11 -16.62 17.64 -9.68
C SER A 11 -15.52 18.67 -9.86
N ARG A 12 -14.27 18.24 -9.88
CA ARG A 12 -13.13 19.11 -10.22
C ARG A 12 -13.31 19.65 -11.63
N SER A 13 -12.89 20.90 -11.84
CA SER A 13 -12.87 21.47 -13.19
C SER A 13 -11.95 20.62 -14.09
N PRO A 14 -12.20 20.57 -15.41
CA PRO A 14 -11.36 19.81 -16.35
C PRO A 14 -9.88 20.20 -16.30
N GLN A 15 -9.56 21.43 -15.92
CA GLN A 15 -8.20 21.93 -15.76
C GLN A 15 -7.53 21.41 -14.48
N GLU A 16 -8.29 21.35 -13.37
CA GLU A 16 -7.80 20.79 -12.11
C GLU A 16 -7.58 19.29 -12.21
N GLN A 17 -8.45 18.59 -12.93
CA GLN A 17 -8.28 17.14 -13.20
C GLN A 17 -7.00 16.91 -14.01
N ARG A 18 -6.76 17.67 -15.06
CA ARG A 18 -5.55 17.56 -15.88
C ARG A 18 -4.27 17.85 -15.08
N ARG A 19 -4.28 18.83 -14.17
CA ARG A 19 -3.14 19.09 -13.27
C ARG A 19 -2.90 17.95 -12.29
N TYR A 20 -3.97 17.36 -11.78
CA TYR A 20 -3.90 16.22 -10.86
C TYR A 20 -3.32 15.00 -11.58
N ASP A 21 -3.83 14.66 -12.74
CA ASP A 21 -3.35 13.54 -13.55
C ASP A 21 -1.88 13.74 -13.96
N PHE A 22 -1.50 14.95 -14.35
CA PHE A 22 -0.11 15.30 -14.65
C PHE A 22 0.81 15.06 -13.45
N SER A 23 0.45 15.56 -12.27
CA SER A 23 1.30 15.40 -11.08
C SER A 23 1.46 13.93 -10.66
N TRP A 24 0.39 13.16 -10.69
CA TRP A 24 0.45 11.72 -10.38
C TRP A 24 1.20 10.91 -11.44
N GLY A 25 1.03 11.23 -12.71
CA GLY A 25 1.79 10.62 -13.78
C GLY A 25 3.31 10.83 -13.62
N VAL A 26 3.73 12.04 -13.26
CA VAL A 26 5.15 12.33 -12.94
C VAL A 26 5.63 11.52 -11.74
N VAL A 27 4.85 11.45 -10.66
CA VAL A 27 5.21 10.65 -9.48
C VAL A 27 5.40 9.17 -9.86
N ILE A 28 4.46 8.60 -10.61
CA ILE A 28 4.54 7.21 -11.09
C ILE A 28 5.81 6.98 -11.92
N ALA A 29 6.11 7.89 -12.86
CA ALA A 29 7.29 7.77 -13.72
C ALA A 29 8.59 7.86 -12.93
N VAL A 30 8.70 8.83 -11.99
CA VAL A 30 9.90 9.01 -11.13
C VAL A 30 10.11 7.81 -10.22
N VAL A 31 9.05 7.33 -9.56
CA VAL A 31 9.16 6.16 -8.68
C VAL A 31 9.52 4.90 -9.47
N GLY A 32 8.95 4.72 -10.67
CA GLY A 32 9.31 3.64 -11.57
C GLY A 32 10.80 3.72 -11.99
N LEU A 33 11.31 4.92 -12.27
CA LEU A 33 12.72 5.13 -12.60
C LEU A 33 13.64 4.75 -11.43
N VAL A 34 13.29 5.16 -10.21
CA VAL A 34 14.03 4.77 -9.00
C VAL A 34 14.06 3.25 -8.85
N LEU A 35 12.93 2.56 -9.05
CA LEU A 35 12.88 1.10 -9.03
C LEU A 35 13.74 0.46 -10.12
N LEU A 36 13.78 1.04 -11.31
CA LEU A 36 14.62 0.55 -12.38
C LEU A 36 16.10 0.64 -11.99
N VAL A 37 16.53 1.79 -11.48
CA VAL A 37 17.90 2.01 -11.01
C VAL A 37 18.25 1.05 -9.88
N THR A 38 17.37 0.90 -8.88
CA THR A 38 17.61 -0.05 -7.77
C THR A 38 17.68 -1.49 -8.24
N SER A 39 16.92 -1.87 -9.28
CA SER A 39 16.98 -3.22 -9.86
C SER A 39 18.33 -3.56 -10.50
N PHE A 40 19.15 -2.56 -10.86
CA PHE A 40 20.52 -2.76 -11.32
C PHE A 40 21.53 -2.81 -10.17
N MET A 41 21.19 -2.25 -8.99
CA MET A 41 22.05 -2.23 -7.81
C MET A 41 21.94 -3.50 -6.95
N VAL A 42 20.89 -4.31 -7.16
CA VAL A 42 20.68 -5.57 -6.43
C VAL A 42 21.70 -6.60 -6.88
N GLN A 43 22.36 -7.27 -5.92
CA GLN A 43 23.45 -8.22 -6.18
C GLN A 43 23.02 -9.44 -7.00
N ASN A 44 21.76 -9.86 -6.88
CA ASN A 44 21.20 -10.93 -7.68
C ASN A 44 20.48 -10.37 -8.92
N PRO A 45 20.68 -10.96 -10.12
CA PRO A 45 20.07 -10.46 -11.34
C PRO A 45 18.55 -10.58 -11.26
N VAL A 46 17.88 -9.42 -11.24
CA VAL A 46 16.43 -9.35 -11.32
C VAL A 46 15.97 -9.92 -12.67
N PRO A 47 14.99 -10.82 -12.72
CA PRO A 47 14.49 -11.40 -13.96
C PRO A 47 14.12 -10.34 -15.00
N LEU A 48 14.43 -10.61 -16.26
CA LEU A 48 14.14 -9.68 -17.36
C LEU A 48 12.65 -9.31 -17.45
N THR A 49 11.78 -10.24 -17.09
CA THR A 49 10.32 -10.04 -17.02
C THR A 49 9.93 -8.95 -16.03
N VAL A 50 10.59 -8.90 -14.87
CA VAL A 50 10.32 -7.88 -13.84
C VAL A 50 10.85 -6.51 -14.28
N ARG A 51 12.03 -6.46 -14.90
CA ARG A 51 12.55 -5.21 -15.50
C ARG A 51 11.62 -4.70 -16.59
N GLY A 52 11.09 -5.61 -17.42
CA GLY A 52 10.07 -5.27 -18.42
C GLY A 52 8.79 -4.68 -17.78
N ALA A 53 8.33 -5.27 -16.69
CA ALA A 53 7.17 -4.75 -15.94
C ALA A 53 7.43 -3.35 -15.36
N ILE A 54 8.63 -3.09 -14.85
CA ILE A 54 9.03 -1.75 -14.37
C ILE A 54 9.03 -0.73 -15.51
N VAL A 55 9.53 -1.10 -16.68
CA VAL A 55 9.53 -0.24 -17.88
C VAL A 55 8.10 0.07 -18.32
N ILE A 56 7.21 -0.92 -18.31
CA ILE A 56 5.79 -0.72 -18.64
C ILE A 56 5.15 0.22 -17.60
N PHE A 57 5.47 0.07 -16.33
CA PHE A 57 5.00 0.96 -15.26
C PHE A 57 5.41 2.42 -15.51
N ILE A 58 6.65 2.66 -15.90
CA ILE A 58 7.16 3.99 -16.28
C ILE A 58 6.40 4.50 -17.51
N ALA A 59 6.23 3.67 -18.54
CA ALA A 59 5.54 4.05 -19.78
C ALA A 59 4.08 4.45 -19.51
N VAL A 60 3.38 3.75 -18.63
CA VAL A 60 2.02 4.12 -18.18
C VAL A 60 2.02 5.48 -17.47
N GLY A 61 2.98 5.72 -16.56
CA GLY A 61 3.15 7.03 -15.92
C GLY A 61 3.32 8.16 -16.94
N ILE A 62 4.18 7.97 -17.93
CA ILE A 62 4.41 8.94 -19.03
C ILE A 62 3.14 9.12 -19.88
N ALA A 63 2.42 8.04 -20.21
CA ALA A 63 1.20 8.10 -21.00
C ALA A 63 0.08 8.89 -20.28
N VAL A 64 0.00 8.78 -18.95
CA VAL A 64 -0.92 9.58 -18.13
C VAL A 64 -0.51 11.06 -18.13
N THR A 65 0.80 11.37 -17.98
CA THR A 65 1.27 12.77 -18.01
C THR A 65 1.00 13.44 -19.36
N MET A 66 1.16 12.68 -20.45
CA MET A 66 0.88 13.17 -21.82
C MET A 66 -0.62 13.24 -22.13
N GLY A 67 -1.49 12.75 -21.25
CA GLY A 67 -2.94 12.70 -21.47
C GLY A 67 -3.37 11.68 -22.53
N LEU A 68 -2.51 10.73 -22.86
CA LEU A 68 -2.81 9.64 -23.81
C LEU A 68 -3.75 8.60 -23.20
N LEU A 69 -3.67 8.40 -21.89
CA LEU A 69 -4.58 7.55 -21.11
C LEU A 69 -5.61 8.42 -20.39
N ARG A 70 -6.88 8.19 -20.71
CA ARG A 70 -8.00 8.88 -20.07
C ARG A 70 -8.45 8.08 -18.84
N VAL A 71 -8.08 8.55 -17.67
CA VAL A 71 -8.46 7.93 -16.41
C VAL A 71 -9.92 8.25 -16.12
N GLN A 72 -10.78 7.22 -16.06
CA GLN A 72 -12.22 7.38 -15.79
C GLN A 72 -12.54 7.27 -14.29
N ASN A 73 -11.81 6.42 -13.57
CA ASN A 73 -11.89 6.26 -12.13
C ASN A 73 -10.50 6.49 -11.52
N ALA A 74 -10.25 7.70 -11.07
CA ALA A 74 -8.96 8.10 -10.55
C ALA A 74 -8.57 7.32 -9.27
N GLN A 75 -9.54 6.95 -8.44
CA GLN A 75 -9.30 6.20 -7.21
C GLN A 75 -8.76 4.81 -7.51
N ASP A 76 -9.42 4.06 -8.37
CA ASP A 76 -8.99 2.70 -8.72
C ASP A 76 -7.70 2.72 -9.53
N PHE A 77 -7.55 3.67 -10.45
CA PHE A 77 -6.34 3.77 -11.26
C PHE A 77 -5.10 4.05 -10.41
N TYR A 78 -5.10 5.11 -9.60
CA TYR A 78 -3.93 5.47 -8.77
C TYR A 78 -3.73 4.51 -7.60
N GLY A 79 -4.81 3.99 -7.02
CA GLY A 79 -4.75 2.92 -6.03
C GLY A 79 -4.12 1.65 -6.59
N GLY A 80 -4.58 1.19 -7.75
CA GLY A 80 -4.02 0.03 -8.44
C GLY A 80 -2.56 0.22 -8.84
N MET A 81 -2.18 1.41 -9.33
CA MET A 81 -0.77 1.73 -9.63
C MET A 81 0.11 1.69 -8.38
N SER A 82 -0.38 2.17 -7.23
CA SER A 82 0.35 2.08 -5.97
C SER A 82 0.54 0.63 -5.51
N LEU A 83 -0.46 -0.23 -5.72
CA LEU A 83 -0.36 -1.66 -5.42
C LEU A 83 0.58 -2.40 -6.37
N ILE A 84 0.62 -2.04 -7.66
CA ILE A 84 1.61 -2.56 -8.63
C ILE A 84 3.03 -2.20 -8.16
N LEU A 85 3.23 -0.96 -7.73
CA LEU A 85 4.50 -0.50 -7.19
C LEU A 85 4.93 -1.36 -5.99
N LEU A 86 4.01 -1.60 -5.06
CA LEU A 86 4.26 -2.44 -3.89
C LEU A 86 4.58 -3.89 -4.30
N ALA A 87 3.85 -4.44 -5.25
CA ALA A 87 4.10 -5.78 -5.79
C ALA A 87 5.49 -5.90 -6.43
N LEU A 88 5.88 -4.91 -7.25
CA LEU A 88 7.21 -4.87 -7.88
C LEU A 88 8.33 -4.75 -6.86
N THR A 89 8.19 -3.86 -5.86
CA THR A 89 9.19 -3.72 -4.79
C THR A 89 9.32 -5.00 -3.96
N ALA A 90 8.21 -5.62 -3.58
CA ALA A 90 8.22 -6.89 -2.84
C ALA A 90 8.86 -8.02 -3.65
N PHE A 91 8.59 -8.08 -4.96
CA PHE A 91 9.17 -9.07 -5.85
C PHE A 91 10.70 -8.87 -5.98
N VAL A 92 11.16 -7.63 -6.21
CA VAL A 92 12.59 -7.32 -6.30
C VAL A 92 13.30 -7.63 -4.97
N ALA A 93 12.73 -7.19 -3.84
CA ALA A 93 13.31 -7.44 -2.51
C ALA A 93 13.35 -8.93 -2.15
N SER A 94 12.40 -9.73 -2.65
CA SER A 94 12.39 -11.18 -2.40
C SER A 94 13.41 -11.96 -3.24
N ASN A 95 14.07 -11.31 -4.21
CA ASN A 95 15.01 -11.98 -5.11
C ASN A 95 16.31 -12.40 -4.40
N ASP A 96 16.68 -11.70 -3.34
CA ASP A 96 17.86 -12.01 -2.51
C ASP A 96 17.61 -13.16 -1.54
N LEU A 97 16.35 -13.57 -1.37
CA LEU A 97 15.98 -14.66 -0.48
C LEU A 97 16.00 -16.01 -1.22
N PRO A 98 16.49 -17.07 -0.57
CA PRO A 98 16.50 -18.40 -1.17
C PRO A 98 15.07 -18.86 -1.49
N GLY A 99 14.84 -19.24 -2.76
CA GLY A 99 13.57 -19.71 -3.26
C GLY A 99 13.32 -21.21 -2.92
N MET A 100 12.46 -21.85 -3.70
CA MET A 100 12.20 -23.29 -3.59
C MET A 100 13.48 -24.10 -3.88
N ARG A 101 13.77 -25.07 -3.01
CA ARG A 101 14.78 -26.11 -3.23
C ARG A 101 14.08 -27.46 -3.20
N GLY A 102 13.78 -28.03 -4.37
CA GLY A 102 12.95 -29.22 -4.49
C GLY A 102 11.52 -28.96 -3.99
N PHE A 103 11.01 -29.80 -3.07
CA PHE A 103 9.69 -29.63 -2.46
C PHE A 103 9.69 -28.75 -1.19
N ALA A 104 10.83 -28.26 -0.75
CA ALA A 104 10.93 -27.39 0.43
C ALA A 104 10.68 -25.93 0.05
N PHE A 105 9.70 -25.30 0.70
CA PHE A 105 9.41 -23.88 0.54
C PHE A 105 10.49 -23.05 1.25
N GLY A 106 11.29 -22.34 0.45
CA GLY A 106 12.25 -21.37 1.00
C GLY A 106 11.57 -20.08 1.46
N PRO A 107 12.22 -19.28 2.30
CA PRO A 107 11.67 -18.04 2.86
C PRO A 107 11.32 -16.99 1.79
N GLY A 108 11.94 -17.05 0.60
CA GLY A 108 11.65 -16.16 -0.52
C GLY A 108 10.44 -16.59 -1.36
N THR A 109 9.91 -17.82 -1.18
CA THR A 109 8.81 -18.34 -2.00
C THR A 109 7.49 -17.62 -1.68
N ALA A 110 7.16 -17.49 -0.41
CA ALA A 110 5.93 -16.86 0.03
C ALA A 110 5.85 -15.37 -0.41
N PRO A 111 6.86 -14.50 -0.17
CA PRO A 111 6.84 -13.13 -0.65
C PRO A 111 6.68 -13.02 -2.18
N ARG A 112 7.32 -13.91 -2.96
CA ARG A 112 7.20 -13.91 -4.43
C ARG A 112 5.80 -14.27 -4.89
N LEU A 113 5.19 -15.29 -4.30
CA LEU A 113 3.81 -15.68 -4.62
C LEU A 113 2.82 -14.56 -4.28
N PHE A 114 2.94 -13.96 -3.08
CA PHE A 114 2.10 -12.83 -2.70
C PHE A 114 2.31 -11.61 -3.59
N ALA A 115 3.54 -11.29 -3.96
CA ALA A 115 3.83 -10.20 -4.89
C ALA A 115 3.22 -10.45 -6.27
N LEU A 116 3.25 -11.70 -6.77
CA LEU A 116 2.63 -12.06 -8.04
C LEU A 116 1.11 -11.92 -7.98
N VAL A 117 0.47 -12.49 -6.95
CA VAL A 117 -0.99 -12.39 -6.77
C VAL A 117 -1.40 -10.92 -6.62
N LEU A 118 -0.67 -10.15 -5.81
CA LEU A 118 -0.92 -8.71 -5.64
C LEU A 118 -0.77 -7.97 -6.98
N GLY A 119 0.25 -8.29 -7.77
CA GLY A 119 0.46 -7.69 -9.10
C GLY A 119 -0.70 -7.96 -10.06
N VAL A 120 -1.19 -9.21 -10.12
CA VAL A 120 -2.33 -9.58 -10.96
C VAL A 120 -3.60 -8.85 -10.49
N MET A 121 -3.90 -8.85 -9.20
CA MET A 121 -5.06 -8.16 -8.65
C MET A 121 -4.99 -6.65 -8.90
N SER A 122 -3.82 -6.05 -8.71
CA SER A 122 -3.60 -4.62 -8.97
C SER A 122 -3.80 -4.27 -10.44
N LEU A 123 -3.38 -5.14 -11.35
CA LEU A 123 -3.59 -4.92 -12.79
C LEU A 123 -5.08 -4.90 -13.13
N LEU A 124 -5.88 -5.80 -12.54
CA LEU A 124 -7.33 -5.80 -12.73
C LEU A 124 -7.97 -4.50 -12.22
N VAL A 125 -7.51 -3.98 -11.08
CA VAL A 125 -7.98 -2.71 -10.52
C VAL A 125 -7.60 -1.53 -11.44
N VAL A 126 -6.38 -1.50 -11.97
CA VAL A 126 -5.94 -0.44 -12.93
C VAL A 126 -6.79 -0.48 -14.20
N VAL A 127 -7.04 -1.66 -14.76
CA VAL A 127 -7.90 -1.82 -15.95
C VAL A 127 -9.31 -1.33 -15.63
N GLY A 128 -9.86 -1.67 -14.47
CA GLY A 128 -11.13 -1.13 -13.98
C GLY A 128 -11.12 0.40 -13.90
N GLY A 129 -10.03 0.99 -13.44
CA GLY A 129 -9.85 2.45 -13.33
C GLY A 129 -9.86 3.19 -14.68
N VAL A 130 -9.49 2.50 -15.77
CA VAL A 130 -9.54 3.07 -17.14
C VAL A 130 -10.89 2.82 -17.81
N THR A 131 -11.53 1.68 -17.54
CA THR A 131 -12.74 1.23 -18.24
C THR A 131 -14.04 1.64 -17.57
N THR A 132 -14.05 1.74 -16.24
CA THR A 132 -15.27 1.97 -15.45
C THR A 132 -15.28 3.39 -14.90
N ARG A 133 -16.41 4.08 -15.05
CA ARG A 133 -16.62 5.39 -14.41
C ARG A 133 -16.78 5.18 -12.90
N GLY A 134 -15.96 5.85 -12.12
CA GLY A 134 -16.00 5.77 -10.68
C GLY A 134 -16.03 7.14 -10.00
N PRO A 135 -16.17 7.16 -8.66
CA PRO A 135 -16.13 8.39 -7.89
C PRO A 135 -14.77 9.05 -8.06
N GLN A 136 -14.81 10.38 -8.19
CA GLN A 136 -13.58 11.17 -8.18
C GLN A 136 -12.96 11.13 -6.78
N VAL A 137 -11.62 11.17 -6.71
CA VAL A 137 -10.90 11.19 -5.43
C VAL A 137 -11.36 12.41 -4.63
N SER A 138 -12.13 12.16 -3.57
CA SER A 138 -12.45 13.19 -2.58
C SER A 138 -11.16 13.68 -1.92
N GLY A 139 -11.14 14.96 -1.50
CA GLY A 139 -9.95 15.63 -1.01
C GLY A 139 -9.13 14.77 -0.03
N PHE A 140 -7.82 14.81 -0.19
CA PHE A 140 -6.87 14.06 0.62
C PHE A 140 -6.91 14.54 2.09
N LYS A 141 -7.33 13.66 2.99
CA LYS A 141 -7.39 13.96 4.43
C LYS A 141 -5.97 13.83 5.03
N MET A 142 -5.18 14.90 4.99
CA MET A 142 -3.80 14.94 5.52
C MET A 142 -3.71 14.42 6.96
N ARG A 143 -4.69 14.74 7.80
CA ARG A 143 -4.74 14.26 9.18
C ARG A 143 -4.69 12.73 9.24
N SER A 144 -5.57 12.05 8.53
CA SER A 144 -5.62 10.58 8.53
C SER A 144 -4.32 9.98 8.02
N PHE A 145 -3.73 10.56 6.99
CA PHE A 145 -2.45 10.10 6.45
C PHE A 145 -1.31 10.21 7.47
N ILE A 146 -1.19 11.34 8.16
CA ILE A 146 -0.15 11.57 9.16
C ILE A 146 -0.30 10.59 10.33
N PHE A 147 -1.51 10.39 10.85
CA PHE A 147 -1.74 9.48 11.97
C PHE A 147 -1.50 8.01 11.60
N ILE A 148 -1.84 7.59 10.38
CA ILE A 148 -1.54 6.23 9.89
C ILE A 148 -0.03 6.02 9.81
N ILE A 149 0.73 6.95 9.22
CA ILE A 149 2.19 6.85 9.17
C ILE A 149 2.78 6.86 10.59
N ALA A 150 2.31 7.77 11.45
CA ALA A 150 2.75 7.85 12.84
C ALA A 150 2.51 6.53 13.59
N SER A 151 1.37 5.86 13.38
CA SER A 151 1.06 4.58 14.02
C SER A 151 2.04 3.48 13.59
N ILE A 152 2.44 3.43 12.32
CA ILE A 152 3.42 2.49 11.81
C ILE A 152 4.80 2.76 12.42
N LEU A 153 5.21 4.03 12.49
CA LEU A 153 6.48 4.43 13.10
C LEU A 153 6.52 4.12 14.59
N VAL A 154 5.42 4.37 15.32
CA VAL A 154 5.29 4.00 16.74
C VAL A 154 5.41 2.50 16.91
N PHE A 155 4.73 1.70 16.08
CA PHE A 155 4.86 0.25 16.11
C PHE A 155 6.31 -0.19 15.86
N ALA A 156 6.94 0.31 14.81
CA ALA A 156 8.31 -0.06 14.45
C ALA A 156 9.34 0.30 15.55
N ALA A 157 9.15 1.44 16.21
CA ALA A 157 10.03 1.88 17.31
C ALA A 157 9.82 1.08 18.60
N THR A 158 8.56 0.70 18.90
CA THR A 158 8.21 0.11 20.19
C THR A 158 8.27 -1.42 20.20
N ILE A 159 8.12 -2.09 19.06
CA ILE A 159 8.07 -3.56 19.01
C ILE A 159 9.31 -4.24 19.57
N ARG A 160 10.50 -3.65 19.36
CA ARG A 160 11.77 -4.22 19.84
C ARG A 160 12.05 -3.94 21.32
N THR A 161 11.48 -2.87 21.87
CA THR A 161 11.75 -2.41 23.25
C THR A 161 10.64 -2.80 24.19
N LEU A 162 9.39 -2.59 23.80
CA LEU A 162 8.20 -2.79 24.64
C LEU A 162 7.46 -4.10 24.38
N GLY A 163 7.88 -4.84 23.35
CA GLY A 163 7.25 -6.10 22.97
C GLY A 163 5.97 -5.93 22.14
N LEU A 164 5.43 -7.07 21.69
CA LEU A 164 4.31 -7.12 20.73
C LEU A 164 3.02 -6.53 21.32
N VAL A 165 2.71 -6.82 22.59
CA VAL A 165 1.45 -6.40 23.21
C VAL A 165 1.35 -4.87 23.30
N VAL A 166 2.39 -4.21 23.83
CA VAL A 166 2.39 -2.75 24.00
C VAL A 166 2.47 -2.06 22.63
N ALA A 167 3.29 -2.57 21.72
CA ALA A 167 3.44 -2.01 20.37
C ALA A 167 2.14 -2.07 19.57
N SER A 168 1.43 -3.21 19.60
CA SER A 168 0.16 -3.39 18.89
C SER A 168 -0.93 -2.49 19.45
N PHE A 169 -1.05 -2.42 20.78
CA PHE A 169 -2.03 -1.55 21.43
C PHE A 169 -1.79 -0.07 21.10
N ALA A 170 -0.55 0.39 21.25
CA ALA A 170 -0.18 1.78 20.93
C ALA A 170 -0.44 2.12 19.45
N CYS A 171 -0.09 1.20 18.53
CA CYS A 171 -0.34 1.36 17.11
C CYS A 171 -1.83 1.56 16.81
N ILE A 172 -2.71 0.71 17.37
CA ILE A 172 -4.16 0.78 17.14
C ILE A 172 -4.73 2.10 17.69
N VAL A 173 -4.31 2.52 18.89
CA VAL A 173 -4.78 3.77 19.51
C VAL A 173 -4.34 4.99 18.71
N VAL A 174 -3.07 5.03 18.26
CA VAL A 174 -2.57 6.14 17.43
C VAL A 174 -3.27 6.15 16.07
N CYS A 175 -3.48 4.99 15.46
CA CYS A 175 -4.19 4.88 14.19
C CYS A 175 -5.65 5.35 14.30
N ALA A 176 -6.32 5.03 15.41
CA ALA A 176 -7.70 5.48 15.64
C ALA A 176 -7.84 7.00 15.75
N ALA A 177 -6.81 7.70 16.22
CA ALA A 177 -6.79 9.17 16.27
C ALA A 177 -6.78 9.82 14.86
N ALA A 178 -6.62 9.03 13.80
CA ALA A 178 -6.77 9.49 12.42
C ALA A 178 -8.20 9.96 12.10
N ASP A 179 -9.19 9.34 12.73
CA ASP A 179 -10.58 9.76 12.62
C ASP A 179 -10.88 10.92 13.59
N ALA A 180 -11.65 11.91 13.11
CA ALA A 180 -12.04 13.06 13.93
C ALA A 180 -13.20 12.71 14.90
N GLU A 181 -14.00 11.69 14.55
CA GLU A 181 -15.20 11.28 15.30
C GLU A 181 -14.97 10.00 16.12
N VAL A 182 -13.72 9.74 16.50
CA VAL A 182 -13.36 8.52 17.22
C VAL A 182 -14.11 8.35 18.54
N LYS A 183 -14.71 7.19 18.74
CA LYS A 183 -15.35 6.80 20.01
C LYS A 183 -14.32 6.07 20.88
N TRP A 184 -13.59 6.81 21.67
CA TRP A 184 -12.46 6.32 22.47
C TRP A 184 -12.77 5.07 23.32
N ARG A 185 -13.96 4.96 23.90
CA ARG A 185 -14.35 3.79 24.70
C ARG A 185 -14.40 2.52 23.87
N GLU A 186 -15.04 2.58 22.69
CA GLU A 186 -15.12 1.45 21.77
C GLU A 186 -13.73 1.11 21.20
N THR A 187 -12.95 2.13 20.88
CA THR A 187 -11.58 1.98 20.35
C THR A 187 -10.67 1.24 21.32
N VAL A 188 -10.68 1.61 22.61
CA VAL A 188 -9.84 0.95 23.63
C VAL A 188 -10.24 -0.52 23.81
N ILE A 189 -11.55 -0.81 23.82
CA ILE A 189 -12.04 -2.19 23.92
C ILE A 189 -11.59 -3.02 22.72
N TRP A 190 -11.79 -2.50 21.50
CA TRP A 190 -11.35 -3.19 20.28
C TRP A 190 -9.83 -3.31 20.18
N ALA A 191 -9.09 -2.29 20.61
CA ALA A 191 -7.62 -2.34 20.68
C ALA A 191 -7.16 -3.45 21.63
N ALA A 192 -7.77 -3.60 22.79
CA ALA A 192 -7.45 -4.66 23.74
C ALA A 192 -7.77 -6.06 23.16
N ILE A 193 -8.96 -6.23 22.57
CA ILE A 193 -9.37 -7.50 21.95
C ILE A 193 -8.42 -7.89 20.81
N LEU A 194 -8.13 -6.96 19.88
CA LEU A 194 -7.24 -7.23 18.74
C LEU A 194 -5.81 -7.50 19.20
N THR A 195 -5.32 -6.76 20.19
CA THR A 195 -3.99 -6.99 20.76
C THR A 195 -3.89 -8.35 21.42
N ALA A 196 -4.89 -8.75 22.20
CA ALA A 196 -4.94 -10.08 22.81
C ALA A 196 -4.99 -11.18 21.74
N PHE A 197 -5.80 -10.99 20.70
CA PHE A 197 -5.86 -11.91 19.57
C PHE A 197 -4.51 -12.06 18.86
N CYS A 198 -3.84 -10.95 18.55
CA CYS A 198 -2.49 -10.98 17.97
C CYS A 198 -1.47 -11.66 18.88
N ALA A 199 -1.51 -11.36 20.18
CA ALA A 199 -0.61 -11.93 21.16
C ALA A 199 -0.79 -13.46 21.35
N LEU A 200 -1.98 -13.97 21.10
CA LEU A 200 -2.26 -15.41 21.08
C LEU A 200 -1.91 -16.04 19.72
N LEU A 201 -2.29 -15.38 18.62
CA LEU A 201 -2.12 -15.93 17.28
C LEU A 201 -0.63 -16.10 16.89
N PHE A 202 0.20 -15.06 17.10
CA PHE A 202 1.58 -15.08 16.63
C PHE A 202 2.45 -16.11 17.39
N PRO A 203 2.51 -16.14 18.73
CA PRO A 203 3.34 -17.13 19.43
C PRO A 203 2.75 -18.54 19.42
N TYR A 204 1.44 -18.68 19.64
CA TYR A 204 0.82 -20.01 19.80
C TYR A 204 0.27 -20.56 18.48
N GLY A 205 -0.29 -19.72 17.60
CA GLY A 205 -0.82 -20.17 16.31
C GLY A 205 0.25 -20.33 15.24
N LEU A 206 1.17 -19.38 15.12
CA LEU A 206 2.21 -19.36 14.10
C LEU A 206 3.59 -19.77 14.62
N ASN A 207 3.72 -20.03 15.91
CA ASN A 207 4.96 -20.41 16.60
C ASN A 207 6.15 -19.45 16.30
N LEU A 208 5.85 -18.15 16.17
CA LEU A 208 6.84 -17.12 15.88
C LEU A 208 7.48 -16.62 17.19
N PRO A 209 8.81 -16.49 17.28
CA PRO A 209 9.51 -16.11 18.51
C PRO A 209 9.44 -14.59 18.75
N PHE A 210 8.25 -14.03 18.81
CA PHE A 210 8.07 -12.62 19.18
C PHE A 210 8.14 -12.42 20.69
N GLN A 211 8.81 -11.36 21.11
CA GLN A 211 8.80 -10.94 22.52
C GLN A 211 7.43 -10.32 22.84
N LEU A 212 6.68 -10.97 23.73
CA LEU A 212 5.35 -10.48 24.15
C LEU A 212 5.45 -9.28 25.09
N TRP A 213 6.46 -9.27 25.98
CA TRP A 213 6.62 -8.30 27.04
C TRP A 213 7.95 -7.57 26.95
N PRO A 214 8.04 -6.33 27.51
CA PRO A 214 9.28 -5.59 27.56
C PRO A 214 10.34 -6.38 28.35
N ARG A 215 11.56 -6.40 27.83
CA ARG A 215 12.74 -6.85 28.57
C ARG A 215 13.48 -5.60 29.05
N PHE A 216 13.39 -5.36 30.33
CA PHE A 216 14.24 -4.39 31.02
C PHE A 216 15.56 -5.05 31.40
#